data_9824586a416fe429d978c029e85a4a17
#
_entry.id   9824586a416fe429d978c029e85a4a17
#
_cell.length_a   1.000
_cell.length_b   1.000
_cell.length_c   1.000
_cell.angle_alpha   90.00
_cell.angle_beta   90.00
_cell.angle_gamma   90.00
#
_symmetry.space_group_name_H-M   'P 1'
#
loop_
_entity.id
_entity.type
_entity.pdbx_description
1 polymer ?
#
loop_
_entity_poly.entity_id
_entity_poly.type
_entity_poly.pdbx_seq_one_letter_code
_entity_poly.pdbx_strand_id
1 'polypeptide(L)'
;MTYEELTTQATKSITDFMDRAKLAGNRHTAELCFNAAWGAKILWRDLANVMQEQCQELDVKLELWNKVNKQNEIFDKLVDVQSVPDLR
;
A
#
# COMPACT_ATOMS: atom_id res chain seq x y z
N MET A 1 -16.01 0.98 -7.81
CA MET A 1 -14.73 0.27 -7.55
C MET A 1 -14.91 -0.69 -6.40
N THR A 2 -14.50 -1.94 -6.57
CA THR A 2 -14.54 -2.93 -5.52
C THR A 2 -13.29 -2.87 -4.67
N TYR A 3 -13.30 -3.50 -3.50
CA TYR A 3 -12.12 -3.65 -2.66
C TYR A 3 -10.98 -4.35 -3.42
N GLU A 4 -11.31 -5.39 -4.18
CA GLU A 4 -10.34 -6.15 -4.97
C GLU A 4 -9.70 -5.29 -6.06
N GLU A 5 -10.49 -4.48 -6.75
CA GLU A 5 -9.98 -3.54 -7.77
C GLU A 5 -9.08 -2.48 -7.15
N LEU A 6 -9.49 -1.90 -6.02
CA LEU A 6 -8.69 -0.94 -5.27
C LEU A 6 -7.35 -1.54 -4.86
N THR A 7 -7.38 -2.75 -4.30
CA THR A 7 -6.18 -3.43 -3.78
C THR A 7 -5.24 -3.84 -4.91
N THR A 8 -5.78 -4.30 -6.05
CA THR A 8 -4.99 -4.62 -7.24
C THR A 8 -4.27 -3.37 -7.76
N GLN A 9 -4.97 -2.26 -7.85
CA GLN A 9 -4.36 -1.01 -8.32
C GLN A 9 -3.33 -0.47 -7.33
N ALA A 10 -3.61 -0.55 -6.03
CA ALA A 10 -2.66 -0.14 -5.00
C ALA A 10 -1.38 -0.98 -5.04
N THR A 11 -1.52 -2.29 -5.19
CA THR A 11 -0.39 -3.21 -5.30
C THR A 11 0.51 -2.83 -6.47
N LYS A 12 -0.09 -2.54 -7.62
CA LYS A 12 0.64 -2.11 -8.82
C LYS A 12 1.38 -0.80 -8.57
N SER A 13 0.70 0.20 -8.02
CA SER A 13 1.31 1.52 -7.77
C SER A 13 2.44 1.45 -6.75
N ILE A 14 2.24 0.74 -5.64
CA ILE A 14 3.25 0.58 -4.59
C ILE A 14 4.48 -0.15 -5.16
N THR A 15 4.25 -1.24 -5.89
CA THR A 15 5.34 -2.02 -6.50
C THR A 15 6.14 -1.17 -7.49
N ASP A 16 5.46 -0.42 -8.35
CA ASP A 16 6.12 0.45 -9.34
C ASP A 16 6.98 1.51 -8.64
N PHE A 17 6.47 2.16 -7.60
CA PHE A 17 7.22 3.17 -6.86
C PHE A 17 8.40 2.57 -6.12
N MET A 18 8.23 1.39 -5.50
CA MET A 18 9.32 0.71 -4.83
C MET A 18 10.42 0.28 -5.80
N ASP A 19 10.05 -0.23 -6.98
CA ASP A 19 11.02 -0.59 -8.02
C ASP A 19 11.80 0.64 -8.49
N ARG A 20 11.12 1.76 -8.70
CA ARG A 20 11.79 3.03 -9.05
C ARG A 20 12.71 3.52 -7.95
N ALA A 21 12.30 3.38 -6.68
CA ALA A 21 13.15 3.76 -5.56
C ALA A 21 14.44 2.95 -5.53
N LYS A 22 14.36 1.64 -5.78
CA LYS A 22 15.53 0.74 -5.81
C LYS A 22 16.49 1.06 -6.94
N LEU A 23 15.99 1.57 -8.06
CA LEU A 23 16.76 1.86 -9.27
C LEU A 23 17.12 3.35 -9.41
N ALA A 24 16.85 4.16 -8.43
CA ALA A 24 16.92 5.63 -8.54
C ALA A 24 18.34 6.15 -8.82
N GLY A 25 19.38 5.51 -8.28
CA GLY A 25 20.77 5.90 -8.49
C GLY A 25 21.21 7.10 -7.64
N ASN A 26 20.33 7.76 -6.91
CA ASN A 26 20.66 8.83 -5.98
C ASN A 26 19.62 8.90 -4.86
N ARG A 27 20.02 9.51 -3.75
CA ARG A 27 19.18 9.55 -2.55
C ARG A 27 17.92 10.36 -2.74
N HIS A 28 17.98 11.50 -3.37
CA HIS A 28 16.83 12.38 -3.56
C HIS A 28 15.70 11.69 -4.32
N THR A 29 16.01 11.10 -5.46
CA THR A 29 15.03 10.37 -6.29
C THR A 29 14.51 9.14 -5.54
N ALA A 30 15.39 8.41 -4.84
CA ALA A 30 14.98 7.28 -4.01
C ALA A 30 13.98 7.68 -2.94
N GLU A 31 14.20 8.80 -2.26
CA GLU A 31 13.28 9.32 -1.24
C GLU A 31 11.92 9.69 -1.83
N LEU A 32 11.91 10.36 -2.98
CA LEU A 32 10.65 10.73 -3.65
C LEU A 32 9.83 9.49 -4.01
N CYS A 33 10.47 8.49 -4.60
CA CYS A 33 9.77 7.25 -5.00
C CYS A 33 9.32 6.44 -3.79
N PHE A 34 10.15 6.34 -2.77
CA PHE A 34 9.80 5.64 -1.53
C PHE A 34 8.61 6.33 -0.84
N ASN A 35 8.64 7.66 -0.73
CA ASN A 35 7.55 8.42 -0.14
C ASN A 35 6.26 8.28 -0.94
N ALA A 36 6.34 8.19 -2.28
CA ALA A 36 5.18 7.93 -3.12
C ALA A 36 4.58 6.55 -2.84
N ALA A 37 5.41 5.52 -2.66
CA ALA A 37 4.94 4.18 -2.29
C ALA A 37 4.25 4.20 -0.92
N TRP A 38 4.84 4.89 0.04
CA TRP A 38 4.25 5.06 1.37
C TRP A 38 2.91 5.77 1.30
N GLY A 39 2.82 6.86 0.54
CA GLY A 39 1.57 7.60 0.33
C GLY A 39 0.49 6.77 -0.34
N ALA A 40 0.84 5.96 -1.33
CA ALA A 40 -0.09 5.06 -1.99
C ALA A 40 -0.66 4.02 -1.02
N LYS A 41 0.19 3.47 -0.15
CA LYS A 41 -0.24 2.54 0.90
C LYS A 41 -1.22 3.20 1.87
N ILE A 42 -0.92 4.41 2.32
CA ILE A 42 -1.77 5.15 3.26
C ILE A 42 -3.13 5.46 2.61
N LEU A 43 -3.15 5.92 1.37
CA LEU A 43 -4.39 6.18 0.65
C LEU A 43 -5.23 4.91 0.48
N TRP A 44 -4.59 3.80 0.11
CA TRP A 44 -5.28 2.51 0.02
C TRP A 44 -5.96 2.16 1.35
N ARG A 45 -5.24 2.30 2.46
CA ARG A 45 -5.78 1.98 3.80
C ARG A 45 -6.97 2.86 4.15
N ASP A 46 -6.89 4.15 3.87
CA ASP A 46 -7.98 5.07 4.14
C ASP A 46 -9.22 4.70 3.33
N LEU A 47 -9.06 4.41 2.04
CA LEU A 47 -10.18 4.01 1.18
C LEU A 47 -10.76 2.64 1.59
N ALA A 48 -9.91 1.69 1.97
CA ALA A 48 -10.35 0.38 2.45
C ALA A 48 -11.16 0.53 3.76
N ASN A 49 -10.74 1.42 4.65
CA ASN A 49 -11.48 1.71 5.89
C ASN A 49 -12.85 2.33 5.59
N VAL A 50 -12.94 3.24 4.62
CA VAL A 50 -14.23 3.81 4.19
C VAL A 50 -15.16 2.71 3.67
N MET A 51 -14.64 1.80 2.84
CA MET A 51 -15.41 0.67 2.34
C MET A 51 -15.93 -0.22 3.47
N GLN A 52 -15.09 -0.47 4.47
CA GLN A 52 -15.46 -1.25 5.66
C GLN A 52 -16.58 -0.58 6.44
N GLU A 53 -16.50 0.73 6.65
CA GLU A 53 -17.53 1.50 7.35
C GLU A 53 -18.86 1.50 6.63
N GLN A 54 -18.84 1.38 5.30
CA GLN A 54 -20.06 1.32 4.48
C GLN A 54 -20.74 -0.05 4.52
N CYS A 55 -20.08 -1.08 5.02
CA CYS A 55 -20.68 -2.40 5.18
C CYS A 55 -21.72 -2.37 6.31
N GLN A 56 -22.96 -2.76 6.00
CA GLN A 56 -24.05 -2.75 6.99
C GLN A 56 -24.18 -4.08 7.73
N GLU A 57 -23.82 -5.18 7.08
CA GLU A 57 -23.87 -6.51 7.68
C GLU A 57 -22.58 -6.77 8.47
N LEU A 58 -22.73 -7.17 9.73
CA LEU A 58 -21.60 -7.38 10.62
C LEU A 58 -20.64 -8.46 10.11
N ASP A 59 -21.17 -9.57 9.59
CA ASP A 59 -20.35 -10.67 9.05
C ASP A 59 -19.46 -10.22 7.90
N VAL A 60 -20.05 -9.46 6.97
CA VAL A 60 -19.33 -8.90 5.82
C VAL A 60 -18.28 -7.90 6.27
N LYS A 61 -18.62 -7.05 7.24
CA LYS A 61 -17.72 -6.05 7.80
C LYS A 61 -16.49 -6.70 8.46
N LEU A 62 -16.72 -7.74 9.26
CA LEU A 62 -15.61 -8.47 9.92
C LEU A 62 -14.73 -9.21 8.93
N GLU A 63 -15.32 -9.81 7.89
CA GLU A 63 -14.56 -10.46 6.83
C GLU A 63 -13.66 -9.47 6.10
N LEU A 64 -14.20 -8.30 5.75
CA LEU A 64 -13.42 -7.25 5.09
C LEU A 64 -12.34 -6.71 6.02
N TRP A 65 -12.64 -6.52 7.31
CA TRP A 65 -11.66 -6.10 8.31
C TRP A 65 -10.45 -7.04 8.35
N ASN A 66 -10.70 -8.36 8.34
CA ASN A 66 -9.62 -9.36 8.30
C ASN A 66 -8.79 -9.26 7.01
N LYS A 67 -9.44 -9.08 5.87
CA LYS A 67 -8.75 -8.92 4.58
C LYS A 67 -7.87 -7.67 4.56
N VAL A 68 -8.39 -6.55 5.06
CA VAL A 68 -7.65 -5.28 5.13
C VAL A 68 -6.41 -5.43 6.02
N ASN A 69 -6.56 -6.05 7.19
CA ASN A 69 -5.43 -6.23 8.11
C ASN A 69 -4.32 -7.10 7.50
N LYS A 70 -4.68 -8.21 6.85
CA LYS A 70 -3.71 -9.09 6.18
C LYS A 70 -3.01 -8.36 5.04
N GLN A 71 -3.75 -7.62 4.23
CA GLN A 71 -3.18 -6.88 3.13
C GLN A 71 -2.28 -5.73 3.61
N ASN A 72 -2.65 -5.09 4.71
CA ASN A 72 -1.82 -4.04 5.30
C ASN A 72 -0.46 -4.59 5.74
N GLU A 73 -0.43 -5.78 6.32
CA GLU A 73 0.83 -6.43 6.69
C GLU A 73 1.71 -6.71 5.47
N ILE A 74 1.09 -7.15 4.36
CA ILE A 74 1.80 -7.40 3.10
C ILE A 74 2.40 -6.09 2.58
N PHE A 75 1.63 -5.01 2.57
CA PHE A 75 2.12 -3.70 2.12
C PHE A 75 3.20 -3.13 3.05
N ASP A 76 3.09 -3.35 4.35
CA ASP A 76 4.13 -2.93 5.32
C ASP A 76 5.47 -3.59 5.02
N LYS A 77 5.47 -4.86 4.61
CA LYS A 77 6.68 -5.58 4.23
C LYS A 77 7.21 -5.13 2.89
N LEU A 78 6.32 -4.77 1.96
CA LEU A 78 6.69 -4.32 0.62
C LEU A 78 7.33 -2.92 0.65
N VAL A 79 6.79 -2.01 1.47
CA VAL A 79 7.29 -0.64 1.62
C VAL A 79 8.33 -0.62 2.74
N ASP A 80 9.50 -1.16 2.43
CA ASP A 80 10.60 -1.33 3.38
C ASP A 80 11.81 -0.49 2.94
N VAL A 81 12.18 0.48 3.75
CA VAL A 81 13.31 1.37 3.50
C VAL A 81 14.63 0.60 3.38
N GLN A 82 14.75 -0.53 4.07
CA GLN A 82 15.96 -1.37 4.02
C GLN A 82 16.15 -2.04 2.67
N SER A 83 15.07 -2.17 1.89
CA SER A 83 15.14 -2.76 0.54
C SER A 83 15.64 -1.76 -0.52
N VAL A 84 15.80 -0.47 -0.15
CA VAL A 84 16.20 0.59 -1.08
C VAL A 84 17.66 0.94 -0.82
N PRO A 85 18.61 0.57 -1.74
CA PRO A 85 20.04 0.77 -1.52
C PRO A 85 20.45 2.20 -1.19
N ASP A 86 19.85 3.18 -1.88
CA ASP A 86 20.19 4.59 -1.71
C ASP A 86 19.63 5.22 -0.43
N LEU A 87 18.81 4.48 0.33
CA LEU A 87 18.22 4.94 1.60
C LEU A 87 18.73 4.19 2.83
N ARG A 88 19.57 3.19 2.61
CA ARG A 88 20.18 2.43 3.71
C ARG A 88 21.32 3.20 4.36
#